data_5f2f0985a8301fecd17d8795a884eb3f
#
_entry.id   5f2f0985a8301fecd17d8795a884eb3f
#
_cell.length_a   1.000
_cell.length_b   1.000
_cell.length_c   1.000
_cell.angle_alpha   90.00
_cell.angle_beta   90.00
_cell.angle_gamma   90.00
#
_symmetry.space_group_name_H-M   'P 1'
#
loop_
_entity.id
_entity.type
_entity.pdbx_description
1 polymer ?
#
loop_
_entity_poly.entity_id
_entity_poly.type
_entity_poly.pdbx_seq_one_letter_code
_entity_poly.pdbx_strand_id
1 'polypeptide(L)'
;MRIEEKEYTKSIDISIWKKVFPFLAPRKNVLIMVIVMNILCSAVDIIMPLFQRQAIDSFIEKNTLAGLGGFIALYIAVIVFQMWSVICFTRGCMTLDVETGRDMKRALFVHLQKLSFSYYNATPVGYILSRVMNDVARITELIAWDVIDMLWAIFYVVGVFVAMLFLNWKLALVIMLIVPAIAVLTWYFQNKILTWNRQVRKINSKITSGYNEGIMGAKTVKSLVVEEKNFREFASVTEEMRSASIKAARLNAIYIPLVVFFGALATALVLERGGIMVLNGSMDIGTLAAFTAYAVGIFEPIQRLAGILSQCISAQANIERVTSLLEEKPQVVDSPEVLEKYGDFFDPHKENWEPIKGDIEFENVSFQYPDGKEEVLSNFNLKIPAGTNVAIVGETGAGKSTLVNLACRFFEPTKGRILIDGRDYRERSQLWLHSNIGYVLQNPHLFSGTVMENIRYGRLDATDEEVKAAARAVHADEVAEKLDKGYDSDVGEGGDRLSTGEKQLLSFARAVLADPAIFVLDEATSSIDTKTEQLIQQATDKLLKDRTSFLIAHRLSTIRNADLILVVRDGKIVEQGKHKELLAKKGYYYQLVRQQFADEESRKVLS
;
A
#
# COMPACT_ATOMS: atom_id res chain seq x y z
N MET A 1 -8.51 15.60 -4.49
CA MET A 1 -7.64 15.50 -5.68
C MET A 1 -7.91 14.17 -6.41
N ARG A 2 -8.30 14.15 -7.69
CA ARG A 2 -8.33 12.93 -8.48
C ARG A 2 -6.87 12.56 -8.73
N ILE A 3 -6.40 11.48 -8.14
CA ILE A 3 -5.14 10.86 -8.55
C ILE A 3 -5.41 10.32 -9.95
N GLU A 4 -5.06 11.09 -10.98
CA GLU A 4 -5.05 10.58 -12.35
C GLU A 4 -4.01 9.46 -12.38
N GLU A 5 -4.49 8.22 -12.50
CA GLU A 5 -3.61 7.12 -12.86
C GLU A 5 -2.95 7.51 -14.19
N LYS A 6 -1.67 7.83 -14.14
CA LYS A 6 -0.88 8.03 -15.36
C LYS A 6 -1.12 6.86 -16.29
N GLU A 7 -1.49 7.12 -17.54
CA GLU A 7 -1.57 6.05 -18.55
C GLU A 7 -0.20 5.40 -18.66
N TYR A 8 -0.08 4.21 -18.08
CA TYR A 8 1.17 3.47 -18.06
C TYR A 8 1.52 3.00 -19.47
N THR A 9 2.82 3.02 -19.78
CA THR A 9 3.38 2.68 -21.09
C THR A 9 2.88 1.33 -21.60
N LYS A 10 2.44 1.29 -22.87
CA LYS A 10 1.92 0.09 -23.55
C LYS A 10 3.03 -0.89 -23.99
N SER A 11 4.31 -0.52 -23.78
CA SER A 11 5.51 -1.30 -24.16
C SER A 11 6.32 -1.69 -22.93
N ILE A 12 7.05 -2.81 -23.00
CA ILE A 12 7.95 -3.24 -21.93
C ILE A 12 9.15 -2.28 -21.86
N ASP A 13 9.36 -1.67 -20.70
CA ASP A 13 10.50 -0.82 -20.41
C ASP A 13 11.44 -1.49 -19.39
N ILE A 14 12.60 -1.93 -19.87
CA ILE A 14 13.61 -2.62 -19.07
C ILE A 14 14.14 -1.74 -17.93
N SER A 15 14.08 -0.40 -18.06
CA SER A 15 14.55 0.53 -17.02
C SER A 15 13.75 0.38 -15.73
N ILE A 16 12.44 0.15 -15.85
CA ILE A 16 11.51 -0.02 -14.72
C ILE A 16 11.81 -1.35 -14.01
N TRP A 17 12.05 -2.41 -14.78
CA TRP A 17 12.38 -3.72 -14.24
C TRP A 17 13.71 -3.72 -13.45
N LYS A 18 14.68 -2.90 -13.87
CA LYS A 18 15.95 -2.73 -13.14
C LYS A 18 15.76 -2.23 -11.71
N LYS A 19 14.70 -1.49 -11.42
CA LYS A 19 14.41 -0.97 -10.07
C LYS A 19 14.06 -2.06 -9.04
N VAL A 20 13.67 -3.26 -9.51
CA VAL A 20 13.40 -4.40 -8.64
C VAL A 20 14.66 -5.23 -8.34
N PHE A 21 15.68 -5.11 -9.16
CA PHE A 21 16.93 -5.87 -9.02
C PHE A 21 17.61 -5.75 -7.64
N PRO A 22 17.64 -4.59 -6.97
CA PRO A 22 18.21 -4.47 -5.63
C PRO A 22 17.59 -5.42 -4.60
N PHE A 23 16.30 -5.76 -4.75
CA PHE A 23 15.60 -6.68 -3.87
C PHE A 23 15.89 -8.16 -4.19
N LEU A 24 16.29 -8.45 -5.44
CA LEU A 24 16.70 -9.80 -5.89
C LEU A 24 18.19 -10.08 -5.65
N ALA A 25 19.02 -9.05 -5.67
CA ALA A 25 20.48 -9.17 -5.57
C ALA A 25 20.96 -9.97 -4.34
N PRO A 26 20.38 -9.82 -3.13
CA PRO A 26 20.79 -10.62 -1.98
C PRO A 26 20.59 -12.13 -2.17
N ARG A 27 19.68 -12.52 -3.11
CA ARG A 27 19.30 -13.93 -3.38
C ARG A 27 19.74 -14.42 -4.75
N LYS A 28 20.74 -13.77 -5.34
CA LYS A 28 21.27 -14.14 -6.67
C LYS A 28 21.60 -15.63 -6.81
N ASN A 29 22.10 -16.27 -5.75
CA ASN A 29 22.45 -17.69 -5.77
C ASN A 29 21.19 -18.58 -5.87
N VAL A 30 20.09 -18.20 -5.18
CA VAL A 30 18.80 -18.89 -5.28
C VAL A 30 18.21 -18.69 -6.68
N LEU A 31 18.28 -17.47 -7.22
CA LEU A 31 17.81 -17.17 -8.58
C LEU A 31 18.58 -17.98 -9.62
N ILE A 32 19.90 -18.04 -9.53
CA ILE A 32 20.74 -18.87 -10.43
C ILE A 32 20.37 -20.35 -10.30
N MET A 33 20.21 -20.86 -9.08
CA MET A 33 19.78 -22.23 -8.83
C MET A 33 18.43 -22.53 -9.49
N VAL A 34 17.45 -21.64 -9.33
CA VAL A 34 16.11 -21.79 -9.92
C VAL A 34 16.20 -21.83 -11.44
N ILE A 35 16.95 -20.92 -12.06
CA ILE A 35 17.15 -20.89 -13.52
C ILE A 35 17.81 -22.19 -14.01
N VAL A 36 18.87 -22.64 -13.34
CA VAL A 36 19.56 -23.88 -13.72
C VAL A 36 18.64 -25.09 -13.59
N MET A 37 17.93 -25.21 -12.46
CA MET A 37 16.99 -26.34 -12.27
C MET A 37 15.84 -26.31 -13.29
N ASN A 38 15.35 -25.12 -13.64
CA ASN A 38 14.32 -24.93 -14.64
C ASN A 38 14.80 -25.37 -16.05
N ILE A 39 16.03 -25.02 -16.43
CA ILE A 39 16.66 -25.47 -17.68
C ILE A 39 16.82 -27.00 -17.67
N LEU A 40 17.25 -27.57 -16.54
CA LEU A 40 17.38 -29.03 -16.40
C LEU A 40 16.04 -29.73 -16.50
N CYS A 41 14.98 -29.21 -15.89
CA CYS A 41 13.62 -29.70 -16.07
C CYS A 41 13.20 -29.70 -17.55
N SER A 42 13.41 -28.56 -18.23
CA SER A 42 13.13 -28.45 -19.68
C SER A 42 13.94 -29.47 -20.51
N ALA A 43 15.22 -29.70 -20.18
CA ALA A 43 16.04 -30.69 -20.87
C ALA A 43 15.50 -32.12 -20.67
N VAL A 44 15.04 -32.45 -19.47
CA VAL A 44 14.41 -33.77 -19.22
C VAL A 44 13.11 -33.90 -20.00
N ASP A 45 12.26 -32.87 -20.04
CA ASP A 45 11.00 -32.86 -20.81
C ASP A 45 11.26 -33.10 -22.32
N ILE A 46 12.38 -32.54 -22.86
CA ILE A 46 12.81 -32.76 -24.23
C ILE A 46 13.32 -34.21 -24.45
N ILE A 47 13.99 -34.79 -23.48
CA ILE A 47 14.59 -36.12 -23.57
C ILE A 47 13.53 -37.25 -23.44
N MET A 48 12.44 -37.01 -22.71
CA MET A 48 11.41 -38.03 -22.47
C MET A 48 10.84 -38.71 -23.76
N PRO A 49 10.49 -37.97 -24.83
CA PRO A 49 10.07 -38.60 -26.08
C PRO A 49 11.19 -39.41 -26.78
N LEU A 50 12.49 -39.08 -26.51
CA LEU A 50 13.60 -39.88 -27.02
C LEU A 50 13.74 -41.23 -26.32
N PHE A 51 13.44 -41.29 -25.00
CA PHE A 51 13.32 -42.58 -24.31
C PHE A 51 12.19 -43.42 -24.88
N GLN A 52 11.03 -42.81 -25.17
CA GLN A 52 9.93 -43.50 -25.84
C GLN A 52 10.36 -44.06 -27.19
N ARG A 53 11.06 -43.25 -28.01
CA ARG A 53 11.68 -43.70 -29.24
C ARG A 53 12.57 -44.90 -29.02
N GLN A 54 13.54 -44.81 -28.12
CA GLN A 54 14.49 -45.87 -27.82
C GLN A 54 13.80 -47.17 -27.36
N ALA A 55 12.75 -47.06 -26.57
CA ALA A 55 11.98 -48.21 -26.13
C ALA A 55 11.31 -48.95 -27.31
N ILE A 56 10.71 -48.21 -28.25
CA ILE A 56 10.04 -48.76 -29.42
C ILE A 56 11.06 -49.39 -30.35
N ASP A 57 12.11 -48.64 -30.76
CA ASP A 57 13.06 -49.09 -31.77
C ASP A 57 13.96 -50.23 -31.28
N SER A 58 14.32 -50.29 -30.00
CA SER A 58 15.26 -51.27 -29.47
C SER A 58 14.63 -52.52 -28.91
N PHE A 59 13.44 -52.42 -28.29
CA PHE A 59 12.79 -53.57 -27.60
C PHE A 59 11.56 -54.07 -28.33
N ILE A 60 10.69 -53.19 -28.82
CA ILE A 60 9.44 -53.61 -29.44
C ILE A 60 9.69 -54.04 -30.87
N GLU A 61 10.35 -53.22 -31.69
CA GLU A 61 10.58 -53.55 -33.10
C GLU A 61 11.53 -54.73 -33.29
N LYS A 62 12.61 -54.80 -32.48
CA LYS A 62 13.55 -55.92 -32.53
C LYS A 62 13.13 -57.15 -31.75
N ASN A 63 12.01 -57.10 -31.06
CA ASN A 63 11.43 -58.17 -30.25
C ASN A 63 12.46 -58.82 -29.30
N THR A 64 13.28 -57.98 -28.60
CA THR A 64 14.35 -58.42 -27.70
C THR A 64 14.25 -57.74 -26.35
N LEU A 65 14.54 -58.48 -25.29
CA LEU A 65 14.62 -57.98 -23.90
C LEU A 65 16.07 -57.73 -23.47
N ALA A 66 17.02 -57.87 -24.35
CA ALA A 66 18.44 -57.64 -24.02
C ALA A 66 18.69 -56.18 -23.70
N GLY A 67 19.17 -55.87 -22.50
CA GLY A 67 19.40 -54.50 -22.04
C GLY A 67 18.19 -53.77 -21.43
N LEU A 68 17.02 -54.37 -21.44
CA LEU A 68 15.80 -53.74 -20.88
C LEU A 68 15.96 -53.30 -19.41
N GLY A 69 16.61 -54.11 -18.57
CA GLY A 69 16.87 -53.78 -17.15
C GLY A 69 17.70 -52.48 -16.98
N GLY A 70 18.75 -52.33 -17.81
CA GLY A 70 19.55 -51.13 -17.79
C GLY A 70 18.78 -49.89 -18.26
N PHE A 71 17.97 -50.06 -19.33
CA PHE A 71 17.08 -49.01 -19.81
C PHE A 71 16.07 -48.53 -18.76
N ILE A 72 15.38 -49.50 -18.11
CA ILE A 72 14.42 -49.18 -17.01
C ILE A 72 15.11 -48.46 -15.87
N ALA A 73 16.30 -48.92 -15.46
CA ALA A 73 17.06 -48.27 -14.39
C ALA A 73 17.43 -46.83 -14.74
N LEU A 74 17.89 -46.57 -15.99
CA LEU A 74 18.19 -45.25 -16.47
C LEU A 74 16.93 -44.37 -16.54
N TYR A 75 15.82 -44.89 -17.05
CA TYR A 75 14.55 -44.19 -17.14
C TYR A 75 14.05 -43.76 -15.76
N ILE A 76 14.07 -44.66 -14.77
CA ILE A 76 13.72 -44.36 -13.37
C ILE A 76 14.67 -43.31 -12.80
N ALA A 77 15.97 -43.42 -13.06
CA ALA A 77 16.95 -42.43 -12.58
C ALA A 77 16.64 -41.02 -13.12
N VAL A 78 16.26 -40.90 -14.40
CA VAL A 78 15.87 -39.61 -15.02
C VAL A 78 14.58 -39.08 -14.38
N ILE A 79 13.57 -39.92 -14.12
CA ILE A 79 12.33 -39.49 -13.44
C ILE A 79 12.62 -39.01 -12.01
N VAL A 80 13.44 -39.74 -11.25
CA VAL A 80 13.85 -39.35 -9.89
C VAL A 80 14.61 -38.04 -9.91
N PHE A 81 15.51 -37.87 -10.89
CA PHE A 81 16.24 -36.61 -11.10
C PHE A 81 15.27 -35.46 -11.43
N GLN A 82 14.29 -35.67 -12.31
CA GLN A 82 13.28 -34.66 -12.64
C GLN A 82 12.47 -34.27 -11.39
N MET A 83 11.99 -35.25 -10.62
CA MET A 83 11.28 -35.00 -9.36
C MET A 83 12.11 -34.13 -8.41
N TRP A 84 13.38 -34.49 -8.22
CA TRP A 84 14.29 -33.72 -7.38
C TRP A 84 14.51 -32.29 -7.91
N SER A 85 14.69 -32.14 -9.23
CA SER A 85 14.86 -30.82 -9.88
C SER A 85 13.62 -29.95 -9.71
N VAL A 86 12.42 -30.53 -9.86
CA VAL A 86 11.14 -29.81 -9.66
C VAL A 86 11.01 -29.38 -8.20
N ILE A 87 11.36 -30.22 -7.22
CA ILE A 87 11.32 -29.86 -5.81
C ILE A 87 12.27 -28.69 -5.51
N CYS A 88 13.50 -28.76 -6.01
CA CYS A 88 14.50 -27.69 -5.85
C CYS A 88 14.04 -26.38 -6.51
N PHE A 89 13.52 -26.47 -7.73
CA PHE A 89 12.96 -25.34 -8.48
C PHE A 89 11.81 -24.67 -7.73
N THR A 90 10.78 -25.46 -7.35
CA THR A 90 9.59 -24.94 -6.66
C THR A 90 9.94 -24.31 -5.31
N ARG A 91 10.81 -24.97 -4.53
CA ARG A 91 11.29 -24.41 -3.26
C ARG A 91 12.06 -23.10 -3.46
N GLY A 92 12.87 -23.04 -4.52
CA GLY A 92 13.60 -21.82 -4.87
C GLY A 92 12.66 -20.68 -5.27
N CYS A 93 11.66 -20.95 -6.11
CA CYS A 93 10.63 -19.97 -6.51
C CYS A 93 9.87 -19.44 -5.30
N MET A 94 9.41 -20.32 -4.39
CA MET A 94 8.73 -19.92 -3.16
C MET A 94 9.63 -19.05 -2.27
N THR A 95 10.91 -19.39 -2.15
CA THR A 95 11.89 -18.60 -1.40
C THR A 95 12.06 -17.20 -2.01
N LEU A 96 12.19 -17.12 -3.33
CA LEU A 96 12.31 -15.83 -4.04
C LEU A 96 11.04 -14.98 -3.84
N ASP A 97 9.86 -15.56 -3.98
CA ASP A 97 8.59 -14.87 -3.82
C ASP A 97 8.42 -14.29 -2.40
N VAL A 98 8.49 -15.15 -1.39
CA VAL A 98 8.25 -14.77 0.02
C VAL A 98 9.30 -13.80 0.53
N GLU A 99 10.57 -14.10 0.31
CA GLU A 99 11.68 -13.31 0.85
C GLU A 99 11.82 -11.95 0.15
N THR A 100 11.61 -11.89 -1.18
CA THR A 100 11.62 -10.62 -1.91
C THR A 100 10.41 -9.77 -1.51
N GLY A 101 9.24 -10.40 -1.37
CA GLY A 101 8.03 -9.74 -0.90
C GLY A 101 8.18 -9.16 0.52
N ARG A 102 8.80 -9.92 1.43
CA ARG A 102 9.14 -9.45 2.78
C ARG A 102 10.02 -8.20 2.73
N ASP A 103 11.10 -8.24 1.94
CA ASP A 103 12.05 -7.14 1.90
C ASP A 103 11.48 -5.89 1.23
N MET A 104 10.67 -6.05 0.17
CA MET A 104 9.94 -4.93 -0.45
C MET A 104 8.94 -4.30 0.53
N LYS A 105 8.13 -5.11 1.22
CA LYS A 105 7.18 -4.61 2.22
C LYS A 105 7.88 -3.90 3.38
N ARG A 106 9.00 -4.45 3.85
CA ARG A 106 9.82 -3.82 4.90
C ARG A 106 10.39 -2.48 4.44
N ALA A 107 10.95 -2.42 3.22
CA ALA A 107 11.48 -1.17 2.66
C ALA A 107 10.38 -0.11 2.52
N LEU A 108 9.20 -0.49 2.02
CA LEU A 108 8.04 0.39 1.92
C LEU A 108 7.59 0.88 3.30
N PHE A 109 7.50 -0.01 4.28
CA PHE A 109 7.10 0.38 5.64
C PHE A 109 8.07 1.38 6.26
N VAL A 110 9.38 1.11 6.17
CA VAL A 110 10.43 2.03 6.65
C VAL A 110 10.34 3.37 5.92
N HIS A 111 10.13 3.35 4.61
CA HIS A 111 10.00 4.57 3.82
C HIS A 111 8.75 5.38 4.20
N LEU A 112 7.61 4.71 4.35
CA LEU A 112 6.38 5.35 4.82
C LEU A 112 6.57 6.06 6.17
N GLN A 113 7.30 5.48 7.13
CA GLN A 113 7.57 6.14 8.41
C GLN A 113 8.41 7.44 8.26
N LYS A 114 9.14 7.60 7.15
CA LYS A 114 9.95 8.80 6.87
C LYS A 114 9.19 9.87 6.08
N LEU A 115 8.02 9.54 5.51
CA LEU A 115 7.24 10.50 4.72
C LEU A 115 6.59 11.57 5.60
N SER A 116 6.54 12.80 5.07
CA SER A 116 5.95 13.95 5.74
C SER A 116 4.42 13.85 5.84
N PHE A 117 3.84 14.56 6.78
CA PHE A 117 2.40 14.62 7.05
C PHE A 117 1.58 15.01 5.82
N SER A 118 2.14 15.86 4.95
CA SER A 118 1.54 16.28 3.68
C SER A 118 1.18 15.11 2.75
N TYR A 119 2.01 14.07 2.71
CA TYR A 119 1.75 12.87 1.91
C TYR A 119 0.48 12.14 2.37
N TYR A 120 0.32 11.96 3.69
CA TYR A 120 -0.83 11.28 4.27
C TYR A 120 -2.13 12.06 4.13
N ASN A 121 -2.05 13.40 4.18
CA ASN A 121 -3.21 14.26 3.94
C ASN A 121 -3.70 14.24 2.49
N ALA A 122 -2.77 14.08 1.54
CA ALA A 122 -3.08 14.07 0.11
C ALA A 122 -3.45 12.68 -0.43
N THR A 123 -3.00 11.59 0.24
CA THR A 123 -3.07 10.23 -0.29
C THR A 123 -4.00 9.34 0.56
N PRO A 124 -5.09 8.78 -0.01
CA PRO A 124 -5.99 7.89 0.72
C PRO A 124 -5.27 6.63 1.23
N VAL A 125 -5.56 6.22 2.47
CA VAL A 125 -4.95 5.05 3.12
C VAL A 125 -5.13 3.77 2.30
N GLY A 126 -6.32 3.54 1.72
CA GLY A 126 -6.58 2.38 0.88
C GLY A 126 -5.68 2.29 -0.37
N TYR A 127 -5.26 3.44 -0.90
CA TYR A 127 -4.34 3.51 -2.02
C TYR A 127 -2.91 3.09 -1.62
N ILE A 128 -2.45 3.52 -0.44
CA ILE A 128 -1.15 3.11 0.13
C ILE A 128 -1.16 1.60 0.42
N LEU A 129 -2.20 1.14 1.10
CA LEU A 129 -2.35 -0.27 1.49
C LEU A 129 -2.37 -1.20 0.27
N SER A 130 -3.09 -0.81 -0.80
CA SER A 130 -3.11 -1.58 -2.06
C SER A 130 -1.72 -1.74 -2.68
N ARG A 131 -0.86 -0.70 -2.61
CA ARG A 131 0.52 -0.78 -3.10
C ARG A 131 1.38 -1.72 -2.29
N VAL A 132 1.32 -1.59 -0.97
CA VAL A 132 2.15 -2.39 -0.06
C VAL A 132 1.74 -3.86 -0.10
N MET A 133 0.44 -4.15 -0.18
CA MET A 133 -0.07 -5.53 -0.08
C MET A 133 -0.22 -6.19 -1.47
N ASN A 134 -0.99 -5.56 -2.35
CA ASN A 134 -1.40 -6.21 -3.61
C ASN A 134 -0.35 -6.05 -4.72
N ASP A 135 0.18 -4.83 -4.92
CA ASP A 135 1.13 -4.59 -6.00
C ASP A 135 2.45 -5.32 -5.75
N VAL A 136 2.95 -5.34 -4.49
CA VAL A 136 4.14 -6.12 -4.12
C VAL A 136 3.93 -7.60 -4.37
N ALA A 137 2.81 -8.18 -3.93
CA ALA A 137 2.52 -9.61 -4.14
C ALA A 137 2.51 -9.98 -5.64
N ARG A 138 1.90 -9.14 -6.47
CA ARG A 138 1.88 -9.37 -7.93
C ARG A 138 3.25 -9.25 -8.59
N ILE A 139 4.11 -8.35 -8.10
CA ILE A 139 5.49 -8.21 -8.60
C ILE A 139 6.30 -9.46 -8.27
N THR A 140 6.23 -9.92 -7.02
CA THR A 140 7.03 -11.07 -6.58
C THR A 140 6.55 -12.37 -7.20
N GLU A 141 5.24 -12.59 -7.30
CA GLU A 141 4.65 -13.73 -7.98
C GLU A 141 5.10 -13.81 -9.45
N LEU A 142 5.00 -12.70 -10.18
CA LEU A 142 5.41 -12.66 -11.57
C LEU A 142 6.90 -12.95 -11.76
N ILE A 143 7.76 -12.37 -10.92
CA ILE A 143 9.21 -12.58 -11.04
C ILE A 143 9.61 -14.01 -10.67
N ALA A 144 9.02 -14.54 -9.60
CA ALA A 144 9.38 -15.85 -9.07
C ALA A 144 8.81 -17.01 -9.89
N TRP A 145 7.66 -16.82 -10.54
CA TRP A 145 6.96 -17.89 -11.26
C TRP A 145 6.86 -17.62 -12.74
N ASP A 146 6.21 -16.53 -13.17
CA ASP A 146 5.87 -16.32 -14.58
C ASP A 146 7.11 -16.08 -15.44
N VAL A 147 8.07 -15.27 -14.98
CA VAL A 147 9.32 -15.02 -15.74
C VAL A 147 10.15 -16.30 -15.85
N ILE A 148 10.17 -17.11 -14.81
CA ILE A 148 10.89 -18.39 -14.81
C ILE A 148 10.18 -19.41 -15.71
N ASP A 149 8.84 -19.47 -15.68
CA ASP A 149 8.05 -20.29 -16.62
C ASP A 149 8.24 -19.86 -18.08
N MET A 150 8.41 -18.55 -18.30
CA MET A 150 8.74 -18.03 -19.65
C MET A 150 10.09 -18.57 -20.13
N LEU A 151 11.10 -18.61 -19.28
CA LEU A 151 12.40 -19.19 -19.61
C LEU A 151 12.26 -20.68 -19.93
N TRP A 152 11.54 -21.45 -19.10
CA TRP A 152 11.25 -22.86 -19.38
C TRP A 152 10.62 -23.05 -20.75
N ALA A 153 9.57 -22.28 -21.05
CA ALA A 153 8.86 -22.38 -22.33
C ALA A 153 9.76 -22.07 -23.54
N ILE A 154 10.64 -21.04 -23.42
CA ILE A 154 11.60 -20.71 -24.49
C ILE A 154 12.59 -21.85 -24.69
N PHE A 155 13.21 -22.35 -23.61
CA PHE A 155 14.19 -23.45 -23.69
C PHE A 155 13.54 -24.73 -24.22
N TYR A 156 12.32 -25.05 -23.81
CA TYR A 156 11.59 -26.20 -24.28
C TYR A 156 11.29 -26.11 -25.79
N VAL A 157 10.70 -25.00 -26.24
CA VAL A 157 10.37 -24.81 -27.67
C VAL A 157 11.62 -24.88 -28.55
N VAL A 158 12.69 -24.17 -28.16
CA VAL A 158 13.97 -24.20 -28.91
C VAL A 158 14.57 -25.59 -28.89
N GLY A 159 14.62 -26.25 -27.73
CA GLY A 159 15.21 -27.57 -27.58
C GLY A 159 14.44 -28.65 -28.34
N VAL A 160 13.10 -28.61 -28.35
CA VAL A 160 12.25 -29.51 -29.15
C VAL A 160 12.53 -29.32 -30.64
N PHE A 161 12.63 -28.06 -31.11
CA PHE A 161 12.99 -27.83 -32.54
C PHE A 161 14.37 -28.38 -32.88
N VAL A 162 15.37 -28.16 -32.01
CA VAL A 162 16.71 -28.71 -32.21
C VAL A 162 16.66 -30.25 -32.24
N ALA A 163 15.96 -30.89 -31.32
CA ALA A 163 15.80 -32.34 -31.28
C ALA A 163 15.12 -32.88 -32.57
N MET A 164 14.04 -32.25 -33.01
CA MET A 164 13.35 -32.61 -34.24
C MET A 164 14.27 -32.49 -35.47
N LEU A 165 15.07 -31.42 -35.58
CA LEU A 165 16.00 -31.23 -36.72
C LEU A 165 17.06 -32.34 -36.77
N PHE A 166 17.57 -32.77 -35.63
CA PHE A 166 18.53 -33.88 -35.56
C PHE A 166 17.90 -35.23 -35.88
N LEU A 167 16.65 -35.43 -35.53
CA LEU A 167 15.93 -36.67 -35.81
C LEU A 167 15.54 -36.80 -37.29
N ASN A 168 14.86 -35.79 -37.82
CA ASN A 168 14.47 -35.73 -39.25
C ASN A 168 14.15 -34.28 -39.63
N TRP A 169 15.06 -33.61 -40.34
CA TRP A 169 14.91 -32.21 -40.73
C TRP A 169 13.71 -31.93 -41.64
N LYS A 170 13.34 -32.89 -42.51
CA LYS A 170 12.19 -32.73 -43.45
C LYS A 170 10.87 -32.67 -42.69
N LEU A 171 10.70 -33.55 -41.71
CA LEU A 171 9.49 -33.59 -40.90
C LEU A 171 9.44 -32.43 -39.91
N ALA A 172 10.60 -32.02 -39.37
CA ALA A 172 10.73 -30.85 -38.53
C ALA A 172 10.28 -29.56 -39.22
N LEU A 173 10.59 -29.38 -40.50
CA LEU A 173 10.13 -28.24 -41.30
C LEU A 173 8.61 -28.17 -41.44
N VAL A 174 7.91 -29.30 -41.49
CA VAL A 174 6.44 -29.32 -41.52
C VAL A 174 5.85 -28.72 -40.24
N ILE A 175 6.36 -29.12 -39.09
CA ILE A 175 5.91 -28.57 -37.79
C ILE A 175 6.33 -27.11 -37.66
N MET A 176 7.56 -26.77 -38.10
CA MET A 176 8.09 -25.41 -38.03
C MET A 176 7.24 -24.42 -38.86
N LEU A 177 6.53 -24.87 -39.89
CA LEU A 177 5.60 -24.05 -40.68
C LEU A 177 4.27 -23.78 -39.94
N ILE A 178 3.81 -24.72 -39.10
CA ILE A 178 2.55 -24.62 -38.38
C ILE A 178 2.68 -23.73 -37.16
N VAL A 179 3.82 -23.78 -36.46
CA VAL A 179 4.05 -23.04 -35.24
C VAL A 179 3.88 -21.52 -35.38
N PRO A 180 4.43 -20.83 -36.38
CA PRO A 180 4.18 -19.41 -36.58
C PRO A 180 2.70 -19.08 -36.81
N ALA A 181 1.98 -19.94 -37.53
CA ALA A 181 0.54 -19.74 -37.74
C ALA A 181 -0.24 -19.77 -36.42
N ILE A 182 0.09 -20.71 -35.53
CA ILE A 182 -0.50 -20.80 -34.21
C ILE A 182 -0.04 -19.61 -33.30
N ALA A 183 1.21 -19.20 -33.40
CA ALA A 183 1.71 -18.05 -32.65
C ALA A 183 0.96 -16.76 -33.05
N VAL A 184 0.73 -16.52 -34.34
CA VAL A 184 -0.04 -15.37 -34.83
C VAL A 184 -1.51 -15.47 -34.38
N LEU A 185 -2.13 -16.66 -34.50
CA LEU A 185 -3.48 -16.91 -34.01
C LEU A 185 -3.60 -16.59 -32.51
N THR A 186 -2.70 -17.15 -31.72
CA THR A 186 -2.63 -16.96 -30.26
C THR A 186 -2.49 -15.50 -29.92
N TRP A 187 -1.53 -14.78 -30.54
CA TRP A 187 -1.34 -13.36 -30.34
C TRP A 187 -2.60 -12.53 -30.63
N TYR A 188 -3.27 -12.83 -31.75
CA TYR A 188 -4.50 -12.14 -32.13
C TYR A 188 -5.63 -12.32 -31.11
N PHE A 189 -5.91 -13.59 -30.72
CA PHE A 189 -6.97 -13.89 -29.77
C PHE A 189 -6.64 -13.37 -28.37
N GLN A 190 -5.42 -13.56 -27.91
CA GLN A 190 -4.99 -13.08 -26.58
C GLN A 190 -5.12 -11.56 -26.44
N ASN A 191 -4.74 -10.79 -27.44
CA ASN A 191 -4.92 -9.34 -27.43
C ASN A 191 -6.40 -8.93 -27.33
N LYS A 192 -7.28 -9.60 -28.05
CA LYS A 192 -8.73 -9.33 -27.98
C LYS A 192 -9.34 -9.76 -26.64
N ILE A 193 -8.98 -10.92 -26.15
CA ILE A 193 -9.41 -11.43 -24.83
C ILE A 193 -8.96 -10.47 -23.73
N LEU A 194 -7.70 -10.03 -23.78
CA LEU A 194 -7.17 -9.06 -22.83
C LEU A 194 -7.96 -7.74 -22.83
N THR A 195 -8.34 -7.24 -24.00
CA THR A 195 -9.14 -6.02 -24.12
C THR A 195 -10.48 -6.16 -23.40
N TRP A 196 -11.20 -7.27 -23.62
CA TRP A 196 -12.47 -7.52 -22.94
C TRP A 196 -12.30 -7.79 -21.45
N ASN A 197 -11.24 -8.49 -21.05
CA ASN A 197 -10.92 -8.68 -19.63
C ASN A 197 -10.60 -7.36 -18.91
N ARG A 198 -9.97 -6.39 -19.58
CA ARG A 198 -9.78 -5.03 -19.05
C ARG A 198 -11.12 -4.31 -18.87
N GLN A 199 -12.04 -4.45 -19.82
CA GLN A 199 -13.39 -3.90 -19.72
C GLN A 199 -14.16 -4.53 -18.55
N VAL A 200 -14.12 -5.85 -18.39
CA VAL A 200 -14.72 -6.58 -17.28
C VAL A 200 -14.16 -6.05 -15.93
N ARG A 201 -12.84 -5.88 -15.81
CA ARG A 201 -12.23 -5.31 -14.58
C ARG A 201 -12.72 -3.89 -14.29
N LYS A 202 -12.82 -3.04 -15.33
CA LYS A 202 -13.34 -1.66 -15.19
C LYS A 202 -14.78 -1.66 -14.68
N ILE A 203 -15.63 -2.53 -15.21
CA ILE A 203 -17.03 -2.62 -14.78
C ILE A 203 -17.12 -3.23 -13.37
N ASN A 204 -16.28 -4.22 -13.05
CA ASN A 204 -16.22 -4.80 -11.72
C ASN A 204 -15.87 -3.74 -10.64
N SER A 205 -14.98 -2.79 -10.96
CA SER A 205 -14.70 -1.64 -10.09
C SER A 205 -15.96 -0.78 -9.86
N LYS A 206 -16.79 -0.55 -10.90
CA LYS A 206 -18.08 0.16 -10.75
C LYS A 206 -19.05 -0.61 -9.86
N ILE A 207 -19.11 -1.95 -10.01
CA ILE A 207 -19.94 -2.84 -9.17
C ILE A 207 -19.51 -2.73 -7.70
N THR A 208 -18.20 -2.83 -7.43
CA THR A 208 -17.65 -2.69 -6.07
C THR A 208 -17.98 -1.31 -5.47
N SER A 209 -17.85 -0.24 -6.26
CA SER A 209 -18.24 1.11 -5.83
C SER A 209 -19.74 1.20 -5.54
N GLY A 210 -20.57 0.59 -6.38
CA GLY A 210 -22.04 0.54 -6.17
C GLY A 210 -22.44 -0.21 -4.90
N TYR A 211 -21.78 -1.33 -4.59
CA TYR A 211 -21.97 -2.03 -3.31
C TYR A 211 -21.57 -1.16 -2.12
N ASN A 212 -20.38 -0.55 -2.19
CA ASN A 212 -19.90 0.30 -1.11
C ASN A 212 -20.86 1.48 -0.86
N GLU A 213 -21.30 2.16 -1.93
CA GLU A 213 -22.27 3.25 -1.86
C GLU A 213 -23.64 2.77 -1.30
N GLY A 214 -24.12 1.61 -1.77
CA GLY A 214 -25.38 1.02 -1.29
C GLY A 214 -25.34 0.63 0.19
N ILE A 215 -24.21 0.09 0.67
CA ILE A 215 -24.03 -0.30 2.08
C ILE A 215 -23.88 0.95 2.96
N MET A 216 -23.00 1.87 2.61
CA MET A 216 -22.77 3.09 3.38
C MET A 216 -23.99 4.03 3.37
N GLY A 217 -24.70 4.08 2.24
CA GLY A 217 -25.91 4.87 2.06
C GLY A 217 -27.22 4.19 2.48
N ALA A 218 -27.18 2.98 3.07
CA ALA A 218 -28.38 2.17 3.33
C ALA A 218 -29.46 2.91 4.15
N LYS A 219 -29.08 3.69 5.16
CA LYS A 219 -30.02 4.52 5.93
C LYS A 219 -30.71 5.56 5.05
N THR A 220 -29.95 6.24 4.21
CA THR A 220 -30.47 7.29 3.31
C THR A 220 -31.40 6.69 2.26
N VAL A 221 -31.00 5.56 1.65
CA VAL A 221 -31.81 4.83 0.66
C VAL A 221 -33.16 4.44 1.26
N LYS A 222 -33.15 3.86 2.47
CA LYS A 222 -34.39 3.46 3.18
C LYS A 222 -35.22 4.65 3.62
N SER A 223 -34.61 5.73 4.11
CA SER A 223 -35.35 6.92 4.54
C SER A 223 -36.00 7.68 3.39
N LEU A 224 -35.44 7.63 2.20
CA LEU A 224 -35.93 8.27 0.99
C LEU A 224 -36.78 7.34 0.12
N VAL A 225 -36.87 6.04 0.45
CA VAL A 225 -37.64 5.01 -0.29
C VAL A 225 -37.22 4.97 -1.77
N VAL A 226 -35.88 4.93 -2.03
CA VAL A 226 -35.32 4.96 -3.39
C VAL A 226 -34.65 3.62 -3.79
N GLU A 227 -35.00 2.51 -3.11
CA GLU A 227 -34.44 1.18 -3.36
C GLU A 227 -34.62 0.73 -4.82
N GLU A 228 -35.82 0.98 -5.38
CA GLU A 228 -36.14 0.62 -6.77
C GLU A 228 -35.23 1.33 -7.78
N LYS A 229 -34.94 2.62 -7.56
CA LYS A 229 -34.03 3.40 -8.40
C LYS A 229 -32.63 2.82 -8.34
N ASN A 230 -32.10 2.61 -7.12
CA ASN A 230 -30.76 2.04 -6.92
C ASN A 230 -30.64 0.64 -7.52
N PHE A 231 -31.68 -0.19 -7.38
CA PHE A 231 -31.72 -1.53 -8.00
C PHE A 231 -31.61 -1.44 -9.51
N ARG A 232 -32.35 -0.56 -10.18
CA ARG A 232 -32.30 -0.40 -11.64
C ARG A 232 -30.94 0.08 -12.12
N GLU A 233 -30.34 1.05 -11.44
CA GLU A 233 -29.01 1.54 -11.76
C GLU A 233 -27.95 0.42 -11.61
N PHE A 234 -27.99 -0.33 -10.51
CA PHE A 234 -27.09 -1.45 -10.27
C PHE A 234 -27.32 -2.60 -11.26
N ALA A 235 -28.59 -2.92 -11.59
CA ALA A 235 -28.92 -3.92 -12.59
C ALA A 235 -28.37 -3.57 -13.98
N SER A 236 -28.35 -2.29 -14.35
CA SER A 236 -27.74 -1.86 -15.64
C SER A 236 -26.24 -2.11 -15.68
N VAL A 237 -25.50 -1.88 -14.58
CA VAL A 237 -24.06 -2.11 -14.49
C VAL A 237 -23.76 -3.61 -14.50
N THR A 238 -24.54 -4.44 -13.82
CA THR A 238 -24.37 -5.89 -13.83
C THR A 238 -24.67 -6.49 -15.21
N GLU A 239 -25.63 -5.96 -15.97
CA GLU A 239 -25.92 -6.36 -17.34
C GLU A 239 -24.77 -5.95 -18.30
N GLU A 240 -24.17 -4.76 -18.12
CA GLU A 240 -22.96 -4.35 -18.84
C GLU A 240 -21.81 -5.34 -18.56
N MET A 241 -21.63 -5.76 -17.31
CA MET A 241 -20.65 -6.78 -16.91
C MET A 241 -20.92 -8.12 -17.58
N ARG A 242 -22.17 -8.59 -17.55
CA ARG A 242 -22.59 -9.83 -18.21
C ARG A 242 -22.25 -9.81 -19.69
N SER A 243 -22.59 -8.73 -20.38
CA SER A 243 -22.32 -8.57 -21.82
C SER A 243 -20.81 -8.62 -22.13
N ALA A 244 -19.98 -7.89 -21.36
CA ALA A 244 -18.52 -7.88 -21.53
C ALA A 244 -17.90 -9.25 -21.23
N SER A 245 -18.35 -9.92 -20.16
CA SER A 245 -17.89 -11.27 -19.78
C SER A 245 -18.25 -12.32 -20.83
N ILE A 246 -19.47 -12.26 -21.40
CA ILE A 246 -19.88 -13.17 -22.49
C ILE A 246 -19.01 -12.96 -23.73
N LYS A 247 -18.64 -11.71 -24.07
CA LYS A 247 -17.74 -11.44 -25.20
C LYS A 247 -16.35 -12.03 -24.98
N ALA A 248 -15.78 -11.88 -23.77
CA ALA A 248 -14.51 -12.50 -23.41
C ALA A 248 -14.61 -14.04 -23.46
N ALA A 249 -15.67 -14.62 -22.89
CA ALA A 249 -15.91 -16.05 -22.87
C ALA A 249 -16.09 -16.63 -24.29
N ARG A 250 -16.82 -15.96 -25.17
CA ARG A 250 -16.98 -16.37 -26.58
C ARG A 250 -15.65 -16.42 -27.32
N LEU A 251 -14.78 -15.42 -27.11
CA LEU A 251 -13.44 -15.43 -27.72
C LEU A 251 -12.60 -16.62 -27.22
N ASN A 252 -12.64 -16.91 -25.91
CA ASN A 252 -11.98 -18.09 -25.36
C ASN A 252 -12.57 -19.41 -25.91
N ALA A 253 -13.91 -19.48 -26.01
CA ALA A 253 -14.62 -20.65 -26.52
C ALA A 253 -14.31 -20.94 -28.02
N ILE A 254 -13.92 -19.93 -28.80
CA ILE A 254 -13.45 -20.09 -30.17
C ILE A 254 -11.96 -20.40 -30.22
N TYR A 255 -11.17 -19.70 -29.40
CA TYR A 255 -9.71 -19.80 -29.41
C TYR A 255 -9.20 -21.20 -29.01
N ILE A 256 -9.71 -21.75 -27.90
CA ILE A 256 -9.26 -23.06 -27.42
C ILE A 256 -9.47 -24.19 -28.45
N PRO A 257 -10.66 -24.38 -29.02
CA PRO A 257 -10.86 -25.41 -30.08
C PRO A 257 -10.01 -25.19 -31.34
N LEU A 258 -9.76 -23.92 -31.73
CA LEU A 258 -8.89 -23.63 -32.86
C LEU A 258 -7.44 -24.08 -32.58
N VAL A 259 -6.90 -23.82 -31.39
CA VAL A 259 -5.55 -24.30 -31.03
C VAL A 259 -5.50 -25.83 -31.02
N VAL A 260 -6.51 -26.48 -30.43
CA VAL A 260 -6.61 -27.96 -30.44
C VAL A 260 -6.71 -28.49 -31.87
N PHE A 261 -7.48 -27.85 -32.74
CA PHE A 261 -7.60 -28.21 -34.14
C PHE A 261 -6.25 -28.14 -34.88
N PHE A 262 -5.50 -27.03 -34.72
CA PHE A 262 -4.18 -26.90 -35.33
C PHE A 262 -3.18 -27.90 -34.77
N GLY A 263 -3.29 -28.25 -33.49
CA GLY A 263 -2.50 -29.31 -32.86
C GLY A 263 -2.80 -30.68 -33.44
N ALA A 264 -4.08 -30.99 -33.58
CA ALA A 264 -4.50 -32.24 -34.23
C ALA A 264 -4.08 -32.29 -35.71
N LEU A 265 -4.18 -31.17 -36.42
CA LEU A 265 -3.73 -31.07 -37.82
C LEU A 265 -2.21 -31.30 -37.92
N ALA A 266 -1.40 -30.68 -37.02
CA ALA A 266 0.03 -30.93 -36.97
C ALA A 266 0.34 -32.42 -36.75
N THR A 267 -0.34 -33.02 -35.77
CA THR A 267 -0.20 -34.46 -35.49
C THR A 267 -0.61 -35.33 -36.69
N ALA A 268 -1.71 -35.01 -37.36
CA ALA A 268 -2.16 -35.74 -38.56
C ALA A 268 -1.14 -35.66 -39.69
N LEU A 269 -0.58 -34.48 -39.96
CA LEU A 269 0.48 -34.28 -40.96
C LEU A 269 1.77 -35.03 -40.61
N VAL A 270 2.14 -35.07 -39.34
CA VAL A 270 3.28 -35.86 -38.84
C VAL A 270 3.03 -37.33 -39.06
N LEU A 271 1.84 -37.84 -38.73
CA LEU A 271 1.49 -39.24 -38.92
C LEU A 271 1.41 -39.63 -40.41
N GLU A 272 0.83 -38.77 -41.27
CA GLU A 272 0.77 -39.03 -42.72
C GLU A 272 2.16 -39.05 -43.34
N ARG A 273 2.92 -37.98 -43.21
CA ARG A 273 4.25 -37.87 -43.84
C ARG A 273 5.28 -38.80 -43.19
N GLY A 274 5.27 -38.86 -41.87
CA GLY A 274 6.16 -39.74 -41.11
C GLY A 274 5.81 -41.21 -41.33
N GLY A 275 4.50 -41.57 -41.39
CA GLY A 275 4.05 -42.92 -41.72
C GLY A 275 4.50 -43.38 -43.10
N ILE A 276 4.42 -42.51 -44.12
CA ILE A 276 4.95 -42.80 -45.47
C ILE A 276 6.47 -43.03 -45.39
N MET A 277 7.20 -42.24 -44.59
CA MET A 277 8.65 -42.39 -44.42
C MET A 277 9.01 -43.71 -43.71
N VAL A 278 8.21 -44.14 -42.75
CA VAL A 278 8.37 -45.45 -42.08
C VAL A 278 8.11 -46.60 -43.04
N LEU A 279 7.00 -46.55 -43.82
CA LEU A 279 6.68 -47.58 -44.83
C LEU A 279 7.77 -47.70 -45.91
N ASN A 280 8.42 -46.60 -46.24
CA ASN A 280 9.52 -46.57 -47.21
C ASN A 280 10.90 -46.95 -46.57
N GLY A 281 10.94 -47.32 -45.29
CA GLY A 281 12.17 -47.69 -44.60
C GLY A 281 13.16 -46.53 -44.34
N SER A 282 12.69 -45.28 -44.53
CA SER A 282 13.54 -44.07 -44.35
C SER A 282 13.48 -43.45 -42.94
N MET A 283 12.65 -44.00 -42.05
CA MET A 283 12.48 -43.57 -40.68
C MET A 283 11.98 -44.71 -39.79
N ASP A 284 12.48 -44.78 -38.54
CA ASP A 284 12.06 -45.77 -37.53
C ASP A 284 10.69 -45.40 -36.92
N ILE A 285 9.93 -46.39 -36.47
CA ILE A 285 8.60 -46.22 -35.83
C ILE A 285 8.72 -45.40 -34.56
N GLY A 286 9.77 -45.62 -33.74
CA GLY A 286 10.00 -44.86 -32.53
C GLY A 286 10.31 -43.39 -32.81
N THR A 287 10.96 -43.10 -33.94
CA THR A 287 11.17 -41.69 -34.38
C THR A 287 9.82 -41.02 -34.67
N LEU A 288 8.91 -41.71 -35.33
CA LEU A 288 7.54 -41.22 -35.58
C LEU A 288 6.78 -40.95 -34.27
N ALA A 289 6.92 -41.86 -33.29
CA ALA A 289 6.31 -41.70 -31.98
C ALA A 289 6.85 -40.47 -31.25
N ALA A 290 8.17 -40.25 -31.27
CA ALA A 290 8.80 -39.06 -30.66
C ALA A 290 8.32 -37.77 -31.36
N PHE A 291 8.25 -37.72 -32.67
CA PHE A 291 7.70 -36.57 -33.41
C PHE A 291 6.24 -36.28 -33.05
N THR A 292 5.43 -37.32 -32.88
CA THR A 292 4.03 -37.15 -32.45
C THR A 292 3.93 -36.55 -31.06
N ALA A 293 4.75 -37.04 -30.12
CA ALA A 293 4.83 -36.48 -28.76
C ALA A 293 5.26 -35.00 -28.77
N TYR A 294 6.29 -34.65 -29.53
CA TYR A 294 6.74 -33.26 -29.66
C TYR A 294 5.69 -32.38 -30.35
N ALA A 295 5.00 -32.88 -31.40
CA ALA A 295 3.95 -32.12 -32.06
C ALA A 295 2.78 -31.78 -31.13
N VAL A 296 2.43 -32.67 -30.21
CA VAL A 296 1.42 -32.40 -29.18
C VAL A 296 1.97 -31.45 -28.07
N GLY A 297 3.20 -31.69 -27.61
CA GLY A 297 3.78 -30.98 -26.46
C GLY A 297 4.17 -29.52 -26.70
N ILE A 298 4.41 -29.10 -27.96
CA ILE A 298 4.92 -27.77 -28.29
C ILE A 298 3.90 -26.63 -28.13
N PHE A 299 2.61 -26.94 -28.15
CA PHE A 299 1.56 -25.91 -28.18
C PHE A 299 1.34 -25.22 -26.82
N GLU A 300 1.39 -25.96 -25.72
CA GLU A 300 1.20 -25.41 -24.37
C GLU A 300 2.24 -24.32 -24.05
N PRO A 301 3.56 -24.54 -24.23
CA PRO A 301 4.56 -23.50 -24.00
C PRO A 301 4.34 -22.24 -24.85
N ILE A 302 3.91 -22.38 -26.09
CA ILE A 302 3.62 -21.22 -26.97
C ILE A 302 2.44 -20.40 -26.44
N GLN A 303 1.39 -21.06 -25.95
CA GLN A 303 0.26 -20.38 -25.33
C GLN A 303 0.67 -19.67 -24.03
N ARG A 304 1.48 -20.31 -23.19
CA ARG A 304 2.01 -19.71 -21.95
C ARG A 304 2.84 -18.46 -22.24
N LEU A 305 3.74 -18.50 -23.22
CA LEU A 305 4.55 -17.34 -23.61
C LEU A 305 3.70 -16.10 -23.94
N ALA A 306 2.62 -16.28 -24.74
CA ALA A 306 1.73 -15.18 -25.08
C ALA A 306 0.99 -14.61 -23.86
N GLY A 307 0.59 -15.46 -22.92
CA GLY A 307 -0.06 -15.07 -21.67
C GLY A 307 0.88 -14.27 -20.75
N ILE A 308 2.09 -14.79 -20.55
CA ILE A 308 3.09 -14.18 -19.66
C ILE A 308 3.54 -12.80 -20.14
N LEU A 309 3.74 -12.61 -21.45
CA LEU A 309 4.06 -11.30 -22.01
C LEU A 309 3.02 -10.23 -21.64
N SER A 310 1.75 -10.61 -21.65
CA SER A 310 0.65 -9.73 -21.26
C SER A 310 0.65 -9.42 -19.75
N GLN A 311 1.01 -10.41 -18.94
CA GLN A 311 1.16 -10.24 -17.49
C GLN A 311 2.36 -9.35 -17.16
N CYS A 312 3.49 -9.48 -17.85
CA CYS A 312 4.65 -8.62 -17.72
C CYS A 312 4.32 -7.13 -17.93
N ILE A 313 3.55 -6.81 -18.98
CA ILE A 313 3.09 -5.43 -19.21
C ILE A 313 2.21 -4.92 -18.06
N SER A 314 1.35 -5.77 -17.53
CA SER A 314 0.49 -5.40 -16.39
C SER A 314 1.28 -5.22 -15.10
N ALA A 315 2.26 -6.07 -14.85
CA ALA A 315 3.12 -6.00 -13.67
C ALA A 315 4.09 -4.82 -13.71
N GLN A 316 4.50 -4.36 -14.90
CA GLN A 316 5.29 -3.14 -15.02
C GLN A 316 4.59 -1.95 -14.37
N ALA A 317 3.26 -1.80 -14.55
CA ALA A 317 2.50 -0.78 -13.86
C ALA A 317 2.53 -0.93 -12.33
N ASN A 318 2.54 -2.17 -11.81
CA ASN A 318 2.68 -2.41 -10.37
C ASN A 318 4.08 -1.99 -9.89
N ILE A 319 5.13 -2.32 -10.64
CA ILE A 319 6.51 -1.91 -10.34
C ILE A 319 6.61 -0.38 -10.31
N GLU A 320 6.07 0.31 -11.32
CA GLU A 320 6.06 1.77 -11.37
C GLU A 320 5.38 2.39 -10.15
N ARG A 321 4.22 1.87 -9.73
CA ARG A 321 3.50 2.35 -8.55
C ARG A 321 4.27 2.13 -7.25
N VAL A 322 4.86 0.96 -7.08
CA VAL A 322 5.65 0.63 -5.88
C VAL A 322 6.94 1.44 -5.84
N THR A 323 7.65 1.56 -6.97
CA THR A 323 8.88 2.34 -7.03
C THR A 323 8.64 3.84 -6.93
N SER A 324 7.55 4.37 -7.48
CA SER A 324 7.19 5.77 -7.30
C SER A 324 6.92 6.10 -5.82
N LEU A 325 6.31 5.16 -5.07
CA LEU A 325 6.15 5.32 -3.63
C LEU A 325 7.50 5.32 -2.89
N LEU A 326 8.44 4.45 -3.26
CA LEU A 326 9.78 4.43 -2.67
C LEU A 326 10.64 5.64 -3.04
N GLU A 327 10.35 6.29 -4.17
CA GLU A 327 11.05 7.48 -4.68
C GLU A 327 10.41 8.79 -4.19
N GLU A 328 9.24 8.71 -3.53
CA GLU A 328 8.56 9.88 -2.96
C GLU A 328 9.46 10.53 -1.90
N LYS A 329 9.69 11.83 -2.05
CA LYS A 329 10.59 12.54 -1.13
C LYS A 329 9.79 13.20 -0.01
N PRO A 330 10.18 13.01 1.26
CA PRO A 330 9.57 13.75 2.34
C PRO A 330 9.82 15.24 2.15
N GLN A 331 8.81 16.06 2.41
CA GLN A 331 8.89 17.54 2.25
C GLN A 331 9.62 18.20 3.41
N VAL A 332 9.50 17.62 4.60
CA VAL A 332 10.20 18.07 5.81
C VAL A 332 11.30 17.06 6.10
N VAL A 333 12.55 17.51 6.08
CA VAL A 333 13.74 16.66 6.23
C VAL A 333 14.75 17.35 7.10
N ASP A 334 15.35 16.64 8.03
CA ASP A 334 16.49 17.12 8.78
C ASP A 334 17.73 17.23 7.88
N SER A 335 18.51 18.30 8.03
CA SER A 335 19.74 18.48 7.26
C SER A 335 20.77 17.39 7.60
N PRO A 336 21.74 17.11 6.70
CA PRO A 336 22.79 16.12 6.99
C PRO A 336 23.56 16.40 8.31
N GLU A 337 23.78 17.68 8.63
CA GLU A 337 24.46 18.09 9.87
C GLU A 337 23.59 17.79 11.11
N VAL A 338 22.28 17.96 11.00
CA VAL A 338 21.31 17.62 12.06
C VAL A 338 21.25 16.10 12.24
N LEU A 339 21.23 15.33 11.16
CA LEU A 339 21.21 13.87 11.21
C LEU A 339 22.53 13.31 11.80
N GLU A 340 23.67 13.89 11.48
CA GLU A 340 24.96 13.51 12.08
C GLU A 340 24.96 13.73 13.59
N LYS A 341 24.44 14.86 14.06
CA LYS A 341 24.41 15.21 15.48
C LYS A 341 23.35 14.44 16.27
N TYR A 342 22.12 14.33 15.74
CA TYR A 342 20.96 13.87 16.49
C TYR A 342 20.49 12.45 16.12
N GLY A 343 21.08 11.83 15.08
CA GLY A 343 20.64 10.55 14.54
C GLY A 343 19.36 10.65 13.70
N ASP A 344 18.86 9.50 13.22
CA ASP A 344 17.61 9.41 12.46
C ASP A 344 16.47 8.82 13.31
N PHE A 345 15.28 8.63 12.71
CA PHE A 345 14.10 8.08 13.39
C PHE A 345 14.27 6.66 13.95
N PHE A 346 15.24 5.89 13.41
CA PHE A 346 15.50 4.50 13.82
C PHE A 346 16.73 4.35 14.72
N ASP A 347 17.61 5.37 14.73
CA ASP A 347 18.81 5.42 15.57
C ASP A 347 19.02 6.85 16.12
N PRO A 348 18.17 7.29 17.08
CA PRO A 348 18.24 8.63 17.65
C PRO A 348 19.37 8.74 18.68
N HIS A 349 20.20 9.77 18.55
CA HIS A 349 21.23 10.12 19.52
C HIS A 349 20.64 11.02 20.63
N LYS A 350 19.86 10.40 21.55
CA LYS A 350 19.11 11.12 22.60
C LYS A 350 20.02 11.86 23.59
N GLU A 351 21.26 11.42 23.74
CA GLU A 351 22.29 12.07 24.56
C GLU A 351 22.64 13.50 24.10
N ASN A 352 22.38 13.81 22.82
CA ASN A 352 22.61 15.12 22.23
C ASN A 352 21.36 16.03 22.29
N TRP A 353 20.26 15.56 22.89
CA TRP A 353 19.03 16.33 22.98
C TRP A 353 19.13 17.41 24.08
N GLU A 354 18.87 18.64 23.68
CA GLU A 354 18.86 19.78 24.55
C GLU A 354 17.49 19.90 25.26
N PRO A 355 17.45 20.36 26.53
CA PRO A 355 16.19 20.64 27.20
C PRO A 355 15.44 21.76 26.47
N ILE A 356 14.12 21.66 26.38
CA ILE A 356 13.23 22.65 25.76
C ILE A 356 12.49 23.44 26.83
N LYS A 357 12.42 24.77 26.65
CA LYS A 357 11.64 25.69 27.52
C LYS A 357 10.28 26.00 26.88
N GLY A 358 10.21 26.01 25.54
CA GLY A 358 8.98 26.25 24.79
C GLY A 358 8.73 27.73 24.47
N ASP A 359 9.75 28.59 24.40
CA ASP A 359 9.63 29.93 23.77
C ASP A 359 9.53 29.75 22.26
N ILE A 360 8.50 30.33 21.60
CA ILE A 360 8.24 30.15 20.18
C ILE A 360 8.11 31.51 19.51
N GLU A 361 8.88 31.73 18.44
CA GLU A 361 8.86 32.99 17.69
C GLU A 361 8.74 32.75 16.20
N PHE A 362 7.77 33.38 15.56
CA PHE A 362 7.56 33.37 14.11
C PHE A 362 8.13 34.68 13.55
N GLU A 363 9.09 34.60 12.64
CA GLU A 363 9.73 35.74 12.01
C GLU A 363 9.45 35.77 10.51
N ASN A 364 8.61 36.70 10.08
CA ASN A 364 8.22 36.93 8.66
C ASN A 364 7.77 35.65 7.94
N VAL A 365 7.00 34.80 8.63
CA VAL A 365 6.57 33.50 8.14
C VAL A 365 5.49 33.64 7.10
N SER A 366 5.74 33.12 5.90
CA SER A 366 4.71 32.88 4.87
C SER A 366 4.63 31.39 4.56
N PHE A 367 3.42 30.92 4.28
CA PHE A 367 3.20 29.50 4.00
C PHE A 367 2.10 29.30 2.96
N GLN A 368 2.40 28.40 2.03
CA GLN A 368 1.49 27.89 1.02
C GLN A 368 1.56 26.37 1.00
N TYR A 369 0.40 25.68 0.98
CA TYR A 369 0.37 24.24 0.81
C TYR A 369 0.87 23.83 -0.57
N PRO A 370 1.57 22.70 -0.74
CA PRO A 370 2.15 22.27 -2.03
C PRO A 370 1.11 22.10 -3.14
N ASP A 371 -0.11 21.72 -2.79
CA ASP A 371 -1.26 21.54 -3.69
C ASP A 371 -2.17 22.78 -3.77
N GLY A 372 -1.91 23.81 -2.96
CA GLY A 372 -2.64 25.07 -2.89
C GLY A 372 -2.09 26.11 -3.87
N LYS A 373 -2.96 27.03 -4.31
CA LYS A 373 -2.56 28.17 -5.17
C LYS A 373 -2.37 29.47 -4.39
N GLU A 374 -2.86 29.54 -3.16
CA GLU A 374 -2.90 30.75 -2.35
C GLU A 374 -2.03 30.62 -1.10
N GLU A 375 -1.38 31.71 -0.69
CA GLU A 375 -0.69 31.79 0.60
C GLU A 375 -1.73 31.74 1.73
N VAL A 376 -1.60 30.75 2.63
CA VAL A 376 -2.48 30.62 3.79
C VAL A 376 -2.03 31.51 4.94
N LEU A 377 -0.72 31.73 5.08
CA LEU A 377 -0.12 32.71 6.00
C LEU A 377 0.80 33.62 5.20
N SER A 378 0.73 34.93 5.46
CA SER A 378 1.51 35.92 4.72
C SER A 378 2.19 36.89 5.70
N ASN A 379 3.53 36.92 5.69
CA ASN A 379 4.38 37.77 6.52
C ASN A 379 3.97 37.78 8.01
N PHE A 380 3.74 36.59 8.56
CA PHE A 380 3.23 36.37 9.91
C PHE A 380 4.35 36.52 10.93
N ASN A 381 4.12 37.37 11.96
CA ASN A 381 5.05 37.60 13.03
C ASN A 381 4.34 37.39 14.38
N LEU A 382 4.92 36.58 15.25
CA LEU A 382 4.34 36.29 16.56
C LEU A 382 5.45 35.83 17.53
N LYS A 383 5.40 36.31 18.77
CA LYS A 383 6.26 35.82 19.84
C LYS A 383 5.43 35.31 21.01
N ILE A 384 5.68 34.08 21.41
CA ILE A 384 4.99 33.35 22.48
C ILE A 384 6.05 33.00 23.53
N PRO A 385 6.06 33.67 24.70
CA PRO A 385 6.94 33.27 25.79
C PRO A 385 6.63 31.86 26.31
N ALA A 386 7.67 31.19 26.82
CA ALA A 386 7.51 29.88 27.47
C ALA A 386 6.45 29.93 28.59
N GLY A 387 5.65 28.86 28.68
CA GLY A 387 4.59 28.74 29.68
C GLY A 387 3.31 29.54 29.38
N THR A 388 3.15 30.08 28.16
CA THR A 388 1.96 30.86 27.76
C THR A 388 0.91 29.96 27.11
N ASN A 389 -0.32 30.06 27.61
CA ASN A 389 -1.48 29.40 26.97
C ASN A 389 -2.09 30.29 25.88
N VAL A 390 -1.99 29.87 24.64
CA VAL A 390 -2.44 30.62 23.47
C VAL A 390 -3.70 30.02 22.89
N ALA A 391 -4.82 30.73 22.94
CA ALA A 391 -6.04 30.35 22.23
C ALA A 391 -6.08 30.98 20.83
N ILE A 392 -6.30 30.15 19.82
CA ILE A 392 -6.40 30.58 18.41
C ILE A 392 -7.86 30.51 17.99
N VAL A 393 -8.43 31.66 17.66
CA VAL A 393 -9.84 31.80 17.27
C VAL A 393 -9.98 32.41 15.88
N GLY A 394 -11.02 32.08 15.16
CA GLY A 394 -11.31 32.58 13.81
C GLY A 394 -12.23 31.63 13.04
N GLU A 395 -12.69 32.07 11.90
CA GLU A 395 -13.56 31.26 11.02
C GLU A 395 -12.84 30.00 10.51
N THR A 396 -13.62 29.02 10.01
CA THR A 396 -13.06 27.84 9.35
C THR A 396 -12.31 28.28 8.10
N GLY A 397 -11.09 27.75 7.92
CA GLY A 397 -10.22 28.17 6.79
C GLY A 397 -9.35 29.40 7.06
N ALA A 398 -9.47 30.07 8.22
CA ALA A 398 -8.67 31.27 8.56
C ALA A 398 -7.15 31.01 8.73
N GLY A 399 -6.69 29.75 8.74
CA GLY A 399 -5.27 29.39 8.90
C GLY A 399 -4.88 28.93 10.31
N LYS A 400 -5.84 28.70 11.24
CA LYS A 400 -5.58 28.28 12.64
C LYS A 400 -4.74 27.00 12.73
N SER A 401 -5.21 25.92 12.11
CA SER A 401 -4.49 24.62 12.13
C SER A 401 -3.17 24.70 11.38
N THR A 402 -3.07 25.55 10.34
CA THR A 402 -1.82 25.78 9.61
C THR A 402 -0.75 26.39 10.51
N LEU A 403 -1.12 27.37 11.34
CA LEU A 403 -0.21 28.01 12.31
C LEU A 403 0.36 26.97 13.28
N VAL A 404 -0.50 26.13 13.84
CA VAL A 404 -0.11 25.08 14.77
C VAL A 404 0.74 24.00 14.08
N ASN A 405 0.37 23.57 12.89
CA ASN A 405 1.15 22.60 12.13
C ASN A 405 2.56 23.09 11.80
N LEU A 406 2.73 24.39 11.55
CA LEU A 406 4.04 25.02 11.37
C LEU A 406 4.84 25.08 12.67
N ALA A 407 4.20 25.41 13.80
CA ALA A 407 4.85 25.38 15.11
C ALA A 407 5.37 23.98 15.47
N CYS A 408 4.60 22.94 15.12
CA CYS A 408 4.96 21.54 15.31
C CYS A 408 5.93 20.97 14.26
N ARG A 409 6.32 21.76 13.26
CA ARG A 409 7.17 21.32 12.14
C ARG A 409 6.58 20.11 11.37
N PHE A 410 5.25 20.00 11.31
CA PHE A 410 4.58 19.06 10.37
C PHE A 410 4.66 19.58 8.94
N PHE A 411 4.82 20.89 8.79
CA PHE A 411 5.17 21.61 7.57
C PHE A 411 6.27 22.62 7.89
N GLU A 412 7.01 23.06 6.88
CA GLU A 412 7.99 24.13 7.00
C GLU A 412 7.52 25.38 6.26
N PRO A 413 7.84 26.59 6.75
CA PRO A 413 7.45 27.82 6.11
C PRO A 413 8.08 27.96 4.73
N THR A 414 7.30 28.51 3.78
CA THR A 414 7.79 28.83 2.42
C THR A 414 8.78 29.99 2.44
N LYS A 415 8.57 30.96 3.36
CA LYS A 415 9.48 32.08 3.64
C LYS A 415 9.50 32.38 5.12
N GLY A 416 10.58 32.99 5.60
CA GLY A 416 10.77 33.28 7.02
C GLY A 416 11.30 32.08 7.81
N ARG A 417 11.24 32.18 9.13
CA ARG A 417 11.73 31.14 10.03
C ARG A 417 10.92 31.09 11.32
N ILE A 418 10.99 29.93 11.98
CA ILE A 418 10.36 29.71 13.28
C ILE A 418 11.48 29.36 14.25
N LEU A 419 11.57 30.11 15.34
CA LEU A 419 12.54 29.89 16.37
C LEU A 419 11.86 29.19 17.56
N ILE A 420 12.56 28.21 18.13
CA ILE A 420 12.21 27.58 19.41
C ILE A 420 13.38 27.79 20.34
N ASP A 421 13.12 28.42 21.49
CA ASP A 421 14.15 28.83 22.45
C ASP A 421 15.29 29.63 21.77
N GLY A 422 14.91 30.58 20.89
CA GLY A 422 15.82 31.49 20.20
C GLY A 422 16.65 30.89 19.05
N ARG A 423 16.46 29.63 18.69
CA ARG A 423 17.14 28.98 17.56
C ARG A 423 16.14 28.48 16.51
N ASP A 424 16.54 28.54 15.24
CA ASP A 424 15.72 27.97 14.17
C ASP A 424 15.48 26.48 14.42
N TYR A 425 14.22 26.06 14.42
CA TYR A 425 13.85 24.67 14.70
C TYR A 425 14.38 23.68 13.64
N ARG A 426 14.78 24.17 12.45
CA ARG A 426 15.42 23.35 11.40
C ARG A 426 16.86 22.96 11.71
N GLU A 427 17.50 23.63 12.67
CA GLU A 427 18.84 23.29 13.19
C GLU A 427 18.82 22.18 14.25
N ARG A 428 17.62 21.66 14.55
CA ARG A 428 17.39 20.58 15.51
C ARG A 428 16.58 19.48 14.86
N SER A 429 16.69 18.25 15.42
CA SER A 429 15.96 17.09 14.88
C SER A 429 14.45 17.23 15.03
N GLN A 430 13.70 16.82 14.01
CA GLN A 430 12.25 16.66 14.11
C GLN A 430 11.86 15.75 15.28
N LEU A 431 12.62 14.66 15.48
CA LEU A 431 12.36 13.71 16.55
C LEU A 431 12.50 14.33 17.93
N TRP A 432 13.54 15.17 18.13
CA TRP A 432 13.71 15.97 19.35
C TRP A 432 12.51 16.89 19.59
N LEU A 433 12.05 17.59 18.57
CA LEU A 433 10.91 18.50 18.70
C LEU A 433 9.62 17.72 19.00
N HIS A 434 9.33 16.68 18.21
CA HIS A 434 8.11 15.89 18.36
C HIS A 434 8.03 15.14 19.69
N SER A 435 9.17 14.72 20.27
CA SER A 435 9.20 14.11 21.61
C SER A 435 8.86 15.09 22.74
N ASN A 436 8.95 16.39 22.47
CA ASN A 436 8.63 17.48 23.41
C ASN A 436 7.25 18.13 23.10
N ILE A 437 6.48 17.58 22.16
CA ILE A 437 5.14 18.05 21.82
C ILE A 437 4.10 17.00 22.24
N GLY A 438 3.13 17.41 23.04
CA GLY A 438 1.91 16.66 23.29
C GLY A 438 0.81 17.14 22.37
N TYR A 439 0.41 16.32 21.40
CA TYR A 439 -0.64 16.68 20.45
C TYR A 439 -1.92 15.87 20.70
N VAL A 440 -3.00 16.54 21.06
CA VAL A 440 -4.33 15.94 21.19
C VAL A 440 -5.20 16.38 20.03
N LEU A 441 -5.53 15.41 19.18
CA LEU A 441 -6.37 15.61 17.99
C LEU A 441 -7.84 15.75 18.36
N GLN A 442 -8.59 16.45 17.51
CA GLN A 442 -10.06 16.53 17.56
C GLN A 442 -10.74 15.15 17.62
N ASN A 443 -10.27 14.22 16.81
CA ASN A 443 -10.69 12.82 16.81
C ASN A 443 -9.51 11.95 17.23
N PRO A 444 -9.38 11.61 18.54
CA PRO A 444 -8.25 10.83 19.02
C PRO A 444 -8.23 9.42 18.42
N HIS A 445 -7.08 9.02 17.92
CA HIS A 445 -6.85 7.67 17.44
C HIS A 445 -6.30 6.79 18.57
N LEU A 446 -6.93 5.63 18.77
CA LEU A 446 -6.42 4.59 19.65
C LEU A 446 -5.93 3.42 18.81
N PHE A 447 -4.81 2.83 19.24
CA PHE A 447 -4.27 1.61 18.64
C PHE A 447 -4.99 0.40 19.20
N SER A 448 -5.06 -0.67 18.40
CA SER A 448 -5.54 -1.96 18.88
C SER A 448 -4.65 -2.44 20.03
N GLY A 449 -5.28 -2.91 21.11
CA GLY A 449 -4.60 -3.31 22.34
C GLY A 449 -5.35 -2.83 23.58
N THR A 450 -4.72 -2.90 24.73
CA THR A 450 -5.34 -2.58 26.02
C THR A 450 -5.36 -1.07 26.31
N VAL A 451 -6.18 -0.66 27.29
CA VAL A 451 -6.18 0.71 27.82
C VAL A 451 -4.78 1.08 28.33
N MET A 452 -4.13 0.16 29.07
CA MET A 452 -2.78 0.33 29.59
C MET A 452 -1.76 0.63 28.48
N GLU A 453 -1.75 -0.18 27.44
CA GLU A 453 -0.86 -0.02 26.31
C GLU A 453 -1.11 1.29 25.59
N ASN A 454 -2.36 1.67 25.37
CA ASN A 454 -2.72 2.92 24.72
C ASN A 454 -2.23 4.15 25.48
N ILE A 455 -2.29 4.18 26.80
CA ILE A 455 -1.73 5.29 27.60
C ILE A 455 -0.20 5.26 27.56
N ARG A 456 0.41 4.05 27.65
CA ARG A 456 1.87 3.85 27.62
C ARG A 456 2.53 4.32 26.32
N TYR A 457 1.78 4.50 25.22
CA TYR A 457 2.31 5.14 24.00
C TYR A 457 2.89 6.55 24.25
N GLY A 458 2.48 7.24 25.31
CA GLY A 458 3.06 8.52 25.68
C GLY A 458 4.53 8.41 26.11
N ARG A 459 4.90 7.30 26.80
CA ARG A 459 6.27 6.97 27.21
C ARG A 459 6.37 5.45 27.35
N LEU A 460 7.04 4.80 26.38
CA LEU A 460 7.04 3.34 26.26
C LEU A 460 7.72 2.60 27.41
N ASP A 461 8.65 3.24 28.12
CA ASP A 461 9.38 2.73 29.27
C ASP A 461 8.70 3.03 30.62
N ALA A 462 7.51 3.62 30.61
CA ALA A 462 6.76 3.94 31.82
C ALA A 462 6.28 2.68 32.54
N THR A 463 6.39 2.70 33.88
CA THR A 463 5.85 1.65 34.74
C THR A 463 4.32 1.70 34.78
N ASP A 464 3.70 0.60 35.23
CA ASP A 464 2.23 0.51 35.37
C ASP A 464 1.70 1.55 36.34
N GLU A 465 2.46 1.86 37.41
CA GLU A 465 2.12 2.88 38.42
C GLU A 465 2.13 4.27 37.79
N GLU A 466 3.11 4.61 36.97
CA GLU A 466 3.18 5.90 36.26
C GLU A 466 2.03 6.04 35.27
N VAL A 467 1.69 4.97 34.52
CA VAL A 467 0.54 4.94 33.61
C VAL A 467 -0.76 5.18 34.36
N LYS A 468 -0.99 4.47 35.48
CA LYS A 468 -2.17 4.66 36.33
C LYS A 468 -2.20 6.05 36.99
N ALA A 469 -1.05 6.60 37.36
CA ALA A 469 -0.96 7.96 37.88
C ALA A 469 -1.33 9.00 36.84
N ALA A 470 -0.86 8.85 35.61
CA ALA A 470 -1.23 9.70 34.47
C ALA A 470 -2.72 9.60 34.15
N ALA A 471 -3.30 8.38 34.18
CA ALA A 471 -4.74 8.17 33.99
C ALA A 471 -5.57 8.90 35.05
N ARG A 472 -5.24 8.71 36.35
CA ARG A 472 -5.90 9.42 37.46
C ARG A 472 -5.79 10.94 37.37
N ALA A 473 -4.70 11.41 36.80
CA ALA A 473 -4.48 12.86 36.67
C ALA A 473 -5.53 13.53 35.75
N VAL A 474 -6.12 12.79 34.82
CA VAL A 474 -7.08 13.29 33.83
C VAL A 474 -8.40 12.52 33.82
N HIS A 475 -8.71 11.80 34.90
CA HIS A 475 -9.93 10.99 35.04
C HIS A 475 -10.11 9.89 33.99
N ALA A 476 -9.04 9.45 33.36
CA ALA A 476 -9.05 8.32 32.43
C ALA A 476 -9.13 6.96 33.14
N ASP A 477 -8.86 6.91 34.44
CA ASP A 477 -9.08 5.75 35.32
C ASP A 477 -10.57 5.38 35.41
N GLU A 478 -11.49 6.36 35.41
CA GLU A 478 -12.94 6.10 35.36
C GLU A 478 -13.33 5.34 34.08
N VAL A 479 -12.61 5.53 32.97
CA VAL A 479 -12.83 4.75 31.73
C VAL A 479 -12.40 3.31 31.92
N ALA A 480 -11.22 3.09 32.51
CA ALA A 480 -10.74 1.73 32.78
C ALA A 480 -11.65 0.98 33.74
N GLU A 481 -12.10 1.64 34.82
CA GLU A 481 -12.97 1.03 35.85
C GLU A 481 -14.34 0.57 35.34
N LYS A 482 -14.85 1.19 34.27
CA LYS A 482 -16.10 0.78 33.62
C LYS A 482 -15.97 -0.48 32.76
N LEU A 483 -14.76 -0.86 32.40
CA LEU A 483 -14.49 -1.99 31.52
C LEU A 483 -14.26 -3.28 32.31
N ASP A 484 -14.65 -4.42 31.76
CA ASP A 484 -14.66 -5.72 32.45
C ASP A 484 -13.29 -6.15 33.04
N LYS A 485 -12.18 -5.77 32.38
CA LYS A 485 -10.81 -6.10 32.81
C LYS A 485 -9.99 -4.86 33.25
N GLY A 486 -10.67 -3.74 33.52
CA GLY A 486 -9.98 -2.53 33.90
C GLY A 486 -8.98 -2.05 32.82
N TYR A 487 -7.76 -1.75 33.25
CA TYR A 487 -6.67 -1.32 32.36
C TYR A 487 -6.24 -2.38 31.32
N ASP A 488 -6.51 -3.68 31.56
CA ASP A 488 -6.20 -4.77 30.63
C ASP A 488 -7.32 -5.02 29.62
N SER A 489 -8.35 -4.19 29.62
CA SER A 489 -9.44 -4.28 28.65
C SER A 489 -8.98 -3.82 27.27
N ASP A 490 -9.31 -4.60 26.23
CA ASP A 490 -9.07 -4.28 24.84
C ASP A 490 -10.02 -3.17 24.37
N VAL A 491 -9.46 -2.11 23.78
CA VAL A 491 -10.22 -0.95 23.29
C VAL A 491 -10.85 -1.16 21.90
N GLY A 492 -10.51 -2.27 21.22
CA GLY A 492 -10.94 -2.56 19.85
C GLY A 492 -10.16 -1.80 18.77
N GLU A 493 -10.51 -2.02 17.50
CA GLU A 493 -9.88 -1.36 16.38
C GLU A 493 -10.26 0.13 16.34
N GLY A 494 -9.25 1.01 16.41
CA GLY A 494 -9.48 2.46 16.50
C GLY A 494 -10.26 2.90 17.75
N GLY A 495 -10.35 2.04 18.77
CA GLY A 495 -11.09 2.30 20.00
C GLY A 495 -12.61 2.25 19.83
N ASP A 496 -13.13 1.40 18.95
CA ASP A 496 -14.56 1.31 18.60
C ASP A 496 -15.47 0.93 19.75
N ARG A 497 -14.90 0.37 20.84
CA ARG A 497 -15.62 0.04 22.08
C ARG A 497 -15.80 1.23 23.03
N LEU A 498 -15.22 2.37 22.72
CA LEU A 498 -15.22 3.56 23.57
C LEU A 498 -15.96 4.71 22.90
N SER A 499 -16.64 5.52 23.70
CA SER A 499 -17.20 6.80 23.26
C SER A 499 -16.09 7.80 22.88
N THR A 500 -16.45 8.82 22.09
CA THR A 500 -15.50 9.88 21.70
C THR A 500 -14.86 10.58 22.89
N GLY A 501 -15.65 10.85 23.96
CA GLY A 501 -15.12 11.46 25.17
C GLY A 501 -14.14 10.56 25.94
N GLU A 502 -14.44 9.26 26.03
CA GLU A 502 -13.52 8.29 26.66
C GLU A 502 -12.21 8.16 25.88
N LYS A 503 -12.26 8.13 24.54
CA LYS A 503 -11.04 8.19 23.70
C LYS A 503 -10.23 9.45 23.98
N GLN A 504 -10.90 10.58 24.19
CA GLN A 504 -10.24 11.84 24.46
C GLN A 504 -9.55 11.83 25.82
N LEU A 505 -10.17 11.29 26.87
CA LEU A 505 -9.56 11.13 28.20
C LEU A 505 -8.31 10.22 28.14
N LEU A 506 -8.36 9.11 27.38
CA LEU A 506 -7.18 8.26 27.18
C LEU A 506 -6.06 8.99 26.41
N SER A 507 -6.43 9.82 25.42
CA SER A 507 -5.44 10.64 24.71
C SER A 507 -4.80 11.71 25.61
N PHE A 508 -5.58 12.28 26.54
CA PHE A 508 -5.03 13.17 27.58
C PHE A 508 -4.08 12.44 28.53
N ALA A 509 -4.45 11.23 28.98
CA ALA A 509 -3.57 10.42 29.82
C ALA A 509 -2.24 10.11 29.10
N ARG A 510 -2.27 9.82 27.80
CA ARG A 510 -1.09 9.65 26.95
C ARG A 510 -0.23 10.93 26.94
N ALA A 511 -0.84 12.09 26.79
CA ALA A 511 -0.15 13.36 26.76
C ALA A 511 0.43 13.75 28.13
N VAL A 512 -0.27 13.45 29.24
CA VAL A 512 0.26 13.63 30.61
C VAL A 512 1.50 12.78 30.85
N LEU A 513 1.43 11.50 30.43
CA LEU A 513 2.53 10.54 30.61
C LEU A 513 3.79 10.94 29.82
N ALA A 514 3.60 11.57 28.66
CA ALA A 514 4.69 12.06 27.82
C ALA A 514 5.40 13.29 28.43
N ASP A 515 4.71 14.05 29.28
CA ASP A 515 5.20 15.28 29.95
C ASP A 515 5.88 16.30 29.01
N PRO A 516 5.18 16.74 27.93
CA PRO A 516 5.75 17.61 26.91
C PRO A 516 5.88 19.06 27.36
N ALA A 517 6.89 19.79 26.87
CA ALA A 517 7.06 21.22 27.10
C ALA A 517 6.08 22.08 26.27
N ILE A 518 5.71 21.61 25.09
CA ILE A 518 4.74 22.24 24.19
C ILE A 518 3.50 21.35 24.09
N PHE A 519 2.33 21.95 24.27
CA PHE A 519 1.07 21.22 24.21
C PHE A 519 0.16 21.79 23.12
N VAL A 520 -0.47 20.92 22.34
CA VAL A 520 -1.42 21.30 21.29
C VAL A 520 -2.74 20.58 21.53
N LEU A 521 -3.81 21.35 21.63
CA LEU A 521 -5.16 20.86 21.74
C LEU A 521 -6.00 21.37 20.57
N ASP A 522 -6.46 20.46 19.73
CA ASP A 522 -7.45 20.75 18.68
C ASP A 522 -8.84 20.35 19.19
N GLU A 523 -9.61 21.33 19.67
CA GLU A 523 -10.89 21.13 20.38
C GLU A 523 -12.07 21.30 19.44
N ALA A 524 -12.70 20.18 19.05
CA ALA A 524 -14.04 20.22 18.46
C ALA A 524 -14.86 19.01 18.92
N THR A 525 -15.55 19.13 20.03
CA THR A 525 -16.40 18.07 20.56
C THR A 525 -17.86 18.53 20.58
N SER A 526 -18.61 18.19 19.55
CA SER A 526 -20.04 18.52 19.42
C SER A 526 -21.01 17.45 19.96
N SER A 527 -20.51 16.32 20.51
CA SER A 527 -21.34 15.15 20.84
C SER A 527 -20.83 14.39 22.07
N ILE A 528 -20.48 15.11 23.17
CA ILE A 528 -20.07 14.50 24.44
C ILE A 528 -21.14 14.82 25.49
N ASP A 529 -21.41 13.85 26.37
CA ASP A 529 -22.30 14.04 27.51
C ASP A 529 -21.72 15.03 28.51
N THR A 530 -22.57 15.72 29.26
CA THR A 530 -22.19 16.82 30.16
C THR A 530 -21.22 16.39 31.26
N LYS A 531 -21.31 15.14 31.77
CA LYS A 531 -20.37 14.64 32.80
C LYS A 531 -18.97 14.49 32.22
N THR A 532 -18.84 13.82 31.10
CA THR A 532 -17.55 13.61 30.41
C THR A 532 -16.96 14.95 29.95
N GLU A 533 -17.80 15.91 29.54
CA GLU A 533 -17.36 17.26 29.20
C GLU A 533 -16.69 17.98 30.39
N GLN A 534 -17.24 17.87 31.60
CA GLN A 534 -16.63 18.45 32.81
C GLN A 534 -15.29 17.79 33.12
N LEU A 535 -15.18 16.46 32.99
CA LEU A 535 -13.90 15.75 33.19
C LEU A 535 -12.83 16.19 32.17
N ILE A 536 -13.22 16.33 30.90
CA ILE A 536 -12.33 16.84 29.85
C ILE A 536 -11.86 18.26 30.16
N GLN A 537 -12.76 19.14 30.64
CA GLN A 537 -12.35 20.51 31.01
C GLN A 537 -11.35 20.52 32.17
N GLN A 538 -11.58 19.73 33.22
CA GLN A 538 -10.67 19.60 34.35
C GLN A 538 -9.30 19.03 33.92
N ALA A 539 -9.32 18.03 33.04
CA ALA A 539 -8.10 17.46 32.46
C ALA A 539 -7.33 18.49 31.63
N THR A 540 -8.04 19.29 30.82
CA THR A 540 -7.48 20.37 30.02
C THR A 540 -6.80 21.42 30.89
N ASP A 541 -7.50 21.94 31.92
CA ASP A 541 -6.94 22.96 32.84
C ASP A 541 -5.68 22.47 33.55
N LYS A 542 -5.60 21.17 33.86
CA LYS A 542 -4.43 20.55 34.48
C LYS A 542 -3.26 20.41 33.52
N LEU A 543 -3.55 20.02 32.25
CA LEU A 543 -2.55 19.84 31.19
C LEU A 543 -1.90 21.15 30.75
N LEU A 544 -2.63 22.24 30.79
CA LEU A 544 -2.17 23.55 30.33
C LEU A 544 -1.25 24.25 31.33
N LYS A 545 -1.22 23.81 32.59
CA LYS A 545 -0.47 24.46 33.63
C LYS A 545 1.04 24.33 33.40
N ASP A 546 1.76 25.48 33.50
CA ASP A 546 3.22 25.59 33.42
C ASP A 546 3.82 25.10 32.07
N ARG A 547 3.04 25.10 30.98
CA ARG A 547 3.46 24.68 29.62
C ARG A 547 3.10 25.71 28.58
N THR A 548 3.87 25.74 27.48
CA THR A 548 3.47 26.51 26.31
C THR A 548 2.41 25.74 25.55
N SER A 549 1.21 26.31 25.34
CA SER A 549 0.15 25.58 24.70
C SER A 549 -0.55 26.37 23.60
N PHE A 550 -0.93 25.62 22.54
CA PHE A 550 -1.80 26.09 21.47
C PHE A 550 -3.16 25.42 21.58
N LEU A 551 -4.19 26.23 21.70
CA LEU A 551 -5.57 25.78 21.79
C LEU A 551 -6.33 26.26 20.55
N ILE A 552 -6.67 25.35 19.62
CA ILE A 552 -7.61 25.65 18.55
C ILE A 552 -9.00 25.55 19.16
N ALA A 553 -9.47 26.67 19.73
CA ALA A 553 -10.61 26.67 20.62
C ALA A 553 -11.92 26.90 19.85
N HIS A 554 -12.87 26.00 20.09
CA HIS A 554 -14.26 26.12 19.66
C HIS A 554 -15.22 26.36 20.83
N ARG A 555 -14.72 26.41 22.08
CA ARG A 555 -15.49 26.63 23.31
C ARG A 555 -15.08 27.91 24.00
N LEU A 556 -16.07 28.68 24.44
CA LEU A 556 -15.84 29.94 25.12
C LEU A 556 -15.12 29.74 26.48
N SER A 557 -15.38 28.64 27.19
CA SER A 557 -14.72 28.31 28.46
C SER A 557 -13.20 28.20 28.31
N THR A 558 -12.73 27.52 27.27
CA THR A 558 -11.30 27.33 26.97
C THR A 558 -10.65 28.64 26.54
N ILE A 559 -11.32 29.43 25.69
CA ILE A 559 -10.83 30.74 25.23
C ILE A 559 -10.67 31.73 26.39
N ARG A 560 -11.63 31.74 27.31
CA ARG A 560 -11.67 32.69 28.41
C ARG A 560 -10.47 32.58 29.39
N ASN A 561 -9.96 31.37 29.56
CA ASN A 561 -8.87 31.07 30.48
C ASN A 561 -7.48 31.20 29.85
N ALA A 562 -7.37 31.48 28.57
CA ALA A 562 -6.09 31.64 27.87
C ALA A 562 -5.37 32.94 28.27
N ASP A 563 -4.04 32.86 28.35
CA ASP A 563 -3.18 34.02 28.66
C ASP A 563 -3.12 34.99 27.49
N LEU A 564 -3.18 34.44 26.24
CA LEU A 564 -3.16 35.18 24.99
C LEU A 564 -4.19 34.61 24.03
N ILE A 565 -5.03 35.44 23.48
CA ILE A 565 -5.95 35.09 22.42
C ILE A 565 -5.46 35.69 21.11
N LEU A 566 -5.30 34.85 20.10
CA LEU A 566 -4.98 35.24 18.73
C LEU A 566 -6.22 35.13 17.87
N VAL A 567 -6.65 36.22 17.30
CA VAL A 567 -7.80 36.26 16.38
C VAL A 567 -7.24 36.26 14.95
N VAL A 568 -7.42 35.13 14.27
CA VAL A 568 -6.89 34.91 12.93
C VAL A 568 -8.00 35.06 11.89
N ARG A 569 -7.74 35.87 10.87
CA ARG A 569 -8.59 36.06 9.72
C ARG A 569 -7.74 36.19 8.45
N ASP A 570 -8.09 35.46 7.42
CA ASP A 570 -7.40 35.48 6.11
C ASP A 570 -5.87 35.35 6.24
N GLY A 571 -5.41 34.44 7.11
CA GLY A 571 -3.98 34.16 7.34
C GLY A 571 -3.20 35.25 8.10
N LYS A 572 -3.89 36.19 8.75
CA LYS A 572 -3.27 37.28 9.54
C LYS A 572 -3.86 37.37 10.93
N ILE A 573 -3.05 37.83 11.90
CA ILE A 573 -3.56 38.22 13.21
C ILE A 573 -4.26 39.57 13.06
N VAL A 574 -5.57 39.59 13.26
CA VAL A 574 -6.35 40.85 13.21
C VAL A 574 -6.49 41.46 14.59
N GLU A 575 -6.53 40.65 15.65
CA GLU A 575 -6.57 41.10 17.03
C GLU A 575 -5.77 40.12 17.91
N GLN A 576 -5.15 40.66 18.96
CA GLN A 576 -4.51 39.87 20.02
C GLN A 576 -4.65 40.54 21.37
N GLY A 577 -4.72 39.74 22.44
CA GLY A 577 -4.86 40.20 23.81
C GLY A 577 -5.58 39.23 24.70
N LYS A 578 -5.93 39.66 25.92
CA LYS A 578 -6.72 38.87 26.88
C LYS A 578 -8.21 38.99 26.58
N HIS A 579 -9.00 38.00 27.02
CA HIS A 579 -10.46 37.95 26.84
C HIS A 579 -11.16 39.28 27.16
N LYS A 580 -10.89 39.84 28.36
CA LYS A 580 -11.54 41.09 28.81
C LYS A 580 -11.13 42.30 27.95
N GLU A 581 -9.88 42.37 27.51
CA GLU A 581 -9.35 43.44 26.65
C GLU A 581 -9.99 43.43 25.26
N LEU A 582 -10.08 42.22 24.65
CA LEU A 582 -10.65 42.07 23.34
C LEU A 582 -12.18 42.32 23.32
N LEU A 583 -12.89 41.92 24.38
CA LEU A 583 -14.32 42.27 24.53
C LEU A 583 -14.53 43.78 24.63
N ALA A 584 -13.66 44.50 25.38
CA ALA A 584 -13.74 45.94 25.54
C ALA A 584 -13.52 46.71 24.22
N LYS A 585 -12.68 46.17 23.33
CA LYS A 585 -12.42 46.73 21.98
C LYS A 585 -13.63 46.66 21.04
N LYS A 586 -14.62 45.80 21.33
CA LYS A 586 -15.81 45.55 20.48
C LYS A 586 -15.49 45.26 19.00
N GLY A 587 -14.34 44.64 18.74
CA GLY A 587 -13.85 44.31 17.41
C GLY A 587 -14.38 42.99 16.88
N TYR A 588 -13.60 42.33 16.02
CA TYR A 588 -13.98 41.05 15.39
C TYR A 588 -14.12 39.91 16.44
N TYR A 589 -13.25 39.88 17.46
CA TYR A 589 -13.38 38.94 18.58
C TYR A 589 -14.74 39.06 19.27
N TYR A 590 -15.20 40.29 19.55
CA TYR A 590 -16.50 40.50 20.19
C TYR A 590 -17.66 39.94 19.34
N GLN A 591 -17.57 40.10 18.01
CA GLN A 591 -18.58 39.55 17.09
C GLN A 591 -18.61 38.01 17.13
N LEU A 592 -17.45 37.37 17.11
CA LEU A 592 -17.31 35.91 17.20
C LEU A 592 -17.90 35.37 18.50
N VAL A 593 -17.54 35.99 19.64
CA VAL A 593 -18.06 35.60 20.96
C VAL A 593 -19.56 35.78 21.04
N ARG A 594 -20.08 36.89 20.54
CA ARG A 594 -21.53 37.15 20.54
C ARG A 594 -22.31 36.13 19.73
N GLN A 595 -21.79 35.72 18.59
CA GLN A 595 -22.41 34.69 17.76
C GLN A 595 -22.42 33.32 18.45
N GLN A 596 -21.29 32.91 19.04
CA GLN A 596 -21.20 31.65 19.80
C GLN A 596 -22.09 31.66 21.06
N PHE A 597 -22.20 32.80 21.74
CA PHE A 597 -23.06 32.92 22.94
C PHE A 597 -24.54 32.78 22.58
N ALA A 598 -24.99 33.34 21.45
CA ALA A 598 -26.34 33.17 20.95
C ALA A 598 -26.62 31.69 20.62
N ASP A 599 -25.66 30.97 20.07
CA ASP A 599 -25.76 29.54 19.75
C ASP A 599 -25.80 28.67 21.02
N GLU A 600 -24.97 28.97 22.05
CA GLU A 600 -24.96 28.26 23.34
C GLU A 600 -26.25 28.50 24.16
N GLU A 601 -26.78 29.72 24.22
CA GLU A 601 -28.06 30.01 24.84
C GLU A 601 -29.22 29.33 24.12
N SER A 602 -29.21 29.34 22.79
CA SER A 602 -30.22 28.64 22.00
C SER A 602 -30.22 27.14 22.25
N ARG A 603 -29.05 26.52 22.40
CA ARG A 603 -28.91 25.09 22.74
C ARG A 603 -29.38 24.78 24.17
N LYS A 604 -29.08 25.65 25.14
CA LYS A 604 -29.56 25.48 26.54
C LYS A 604 -31.07 25.64 26.70
N VAL A 605 -31.72 26.39 25.82
CA VAL A 605 -33.17 26.55 25.80
C VAL A 605 -33.88 25.37 25.12
N LEU A 606 -33.17 24.64 24.23
CA LEU A 606 -33.68 23.49 23.48
C LEU A 606 -33.34 22.14 24.12
N SER A 607 -32.50 22.08 25.13
CA SER A 607 -32.17 20.90 25.94
C SER A 607 -32.95 20.91 27.26
#